data_7b3eeceefae19d91737d7b184d4d8ea5
#
_entry.id   7b3eeceefae19d91737d7b184d4d8ea5
#
_cell.length_a   1.000
_cell.length_b   1.000
_cell.length_c   1.000
_cell.angle_alpha   90.00
_cell.angle_beta   90.00
_cell.angle_gamma   90.00
#
_symmetry.space_group_name_H-M   'P 1'
#
loop_
_entity.id
_entity.type
_entity.pdbx_description
1 polymer ?
#
loop_
_entity_poly.entity_id
_entity_poly.type
_entity_poly.pdbx_seq_one_letter_code
_entity_poly.pdbx_strand_id
1 'polypeptide(L)'
;MTEPVSSTTRRGALGVGLGSLAPLILAPPLEAKAAGTARTPARFADPVWNREQAARLQAHTDGRQVYGRCSGVVHGIRPGEAGRALLGFEVFSTIRVVRRPDGNYDRMSKEVVLYTDPITGKALDEWDNPYTGERVRVVEIANDPYNWVIRDFVGPPALPGAETHNIPEPKDKKPFLLNWTDFSADTVVVTEGGHAWYPNQLDPAKWPRESAGPMVQASELFRYFINRADLENGSKTHLPHNGVWIRVTPWLPWMLMGTEPGHILYDGMFSSGDSLEHYKPAVIARIRERYPQYLEAPTKWYGPSVSSIEHYALEQKPAPARK
;
A
#
# COMPACT_ATOMS: atom_id res chain seq x y z
N MET A 1 -44.16 7.80 -21.22
CA MET A 1 -43.14 6.84 -21.69
C MET A 1 -41.78 7.52 -21.52
N THR A 2 -41.12 7.22 -20.45
CA THR A 2 -39.78 7.73 -20.12
C THR A 2 -38.85 6.54 -20.13
N GLU A 3 -37.87 6.55 -21.03
CA GLU A 3 -36.87 5.52 -21.14
C GLU A 3 -35.92 5.53 -19.91
N PRO A 4 -35.46 4.36 -19.45
CA PRO A 4 -34.52 4.30 -18.34
C PRO A 4 -33.09 4.53 -18.85
N VAL A 5 -32.41 5.48 -18.22
CA VAL A 5 -30.99 5.75 -18.40
C VAL A 5 -30.18 4.54 -17.87
N SER A 6 -29.51 3.85 -18.78
CA SER A 6 -28.59 2.77 -18.47
C SER A 6 -27.33 3.31 -17.78
N SER A 7 -27.22 3.14 -16.48
CA SER A 7 -25.98 3.41 -15.74
C SER A 7 -25.04 2.19 -15.84
N THR A 8 -24.07 2.25 -16.72
CA THR A 8 -22.98 1.26 -16.79
C THR A 8 -22.02 1.46 -15.62
N THR A 9 -22.30 0.81 -14.52
CA THR A 9 -21.37 0.73 -13.36
C THR A 9 -20.16 -0.10 -13.73
N ARG A 10 -19.02 0.56 -13.99
CA ARG A 10 -17.70 -0.09 -14.06
C ARG A 10 -17.31 -0.53 -12.64
N ARG A 11 -17.57 -1.78 -12.31
CA ARG A 11 -17.11 -2.44 -11.09
C ARG A 11 -15.63 -2.77 -11.26
N GLY A 12 -14.73 -1.89 -10.80
CA GLY A 12 -13.34 -2.22 -10.53
C GLY A 12 -13.19 -2.47 -9.04
N ALA A 13 -13.14 -3.71 -8.60
CA ALA A 13 -12.84 -4.03 -7.22
C ALA A 13 -11.32 -4.10 -7.04
N LEU A 14 -10.79 -3.23 -6.20
CA LEU A 14 -9.38 -3.19 -5.80
C LEU A 14 -9.28 -3.73 -4.38
N GLY A 15 -8.60 -4.86 -4.22
CA GLY A 15 -8.20 -5.32 -2.89
C GLY A 15 -7.04 -4.46 -2.40
N VAL A 16 -7.29 -3.57 -1.47
CA VAL A 16 -6.26 -2.71 -0.88
C VAL A 16 -6.02 -3.16 0.54
N GLY A 17 -4.86 -3.77 0.79
CA GLY A 17 -4.38 -4.07 2.12
C GLY A 17 -3.95 -2.80 2.87
N LEU A 18 -3.99 -2.82 4.20
CA LEU A 18 -3.34 -1.80 5.02
C LEU A 18 -1.82 -1.94 4.81
N GLY A 19 -1.18 -0.89 4.35
CA GLY A 19 0.26 -0.92 4.06
C GLY A 19 0.62 -1.37 2.65
N SER A 20 -0.36 -1.46 1.72
CA SER A 20 -0.06 -1.93 0.39
C SER A 20 0.56 -0.84 -0.49
N LEU A 21 1.81 -1.05 -0.87
CA LEU A 21 2.43 -0.49 -2.07
C LEU A 21 1.91 -1.27 -3.31
N ALA A 22 0.61 -1.61 -3.34
CA ALA A 22 0.02 -2.32 -4.46
C ALA A 22 0.02 -1.43 -5.70
N PRO A 23 0.17 -1.98 -6.90
CA PRO A 23 -0.01 -1.21 -8.12
C PRO A 23 -1.46 -0.72 -8.18
N LEU A 24 -1.64 0.53 -7.84
CA LEU A 24 -2.92 1.22 -7.95
C LEU A 24 -3.24 1.40 -9.43
N ILE A 25 -4.46 1.08 -9.81
CA ILE A 25 -4.97 1.43 -11.13
C ILE A 25 -5.04 2.96 -11.15
N LEU A 26 -4.13 3.56 -11.92
CA LEU A 26 -4.11 4.98 -12.16
C LEU A 26 -5.47 5.45 -12.67
N ALA A 27 -6.12 6.32 -11.91
CA ALA A 27 -7.15 7.17 -12.49
C ALA A 27 -6.52 7.96 -13.65
N PRO A 28 -7.24 8.21 -14.76
CA PRO A 28 -6.71 9.05 -15.82
C PRO A 28 -6.26 10.38 -15.21
N PRO A 29 -5.10 10.92 -15.63
CA PRO A 29 -4.59 12.16 -15.08
C PRO A 29 -5.65 13.25 -15.26
N LEU A 30 -5.96 13.95 -14.17
CA LEU A 30 -6.63 15.24 -14.26
C LEU A 30 -5.73 16.12 -15.13
N GLU A 31 -6.25 16.58 -16.27
CA GLU A 31 -5.56 17.54 -17.11
C GLU A 31 -5.40 18.86 -16.35
N ALA A 32 -4.39 18.92 -15.48
CA ALA A 32 -3.90 20.19 -14.99
C ALA A 32 -3.09 20.82 -16.12
N LYS A 33 -3.61 21.87 -16.73
CA LYS A 33 -2.83 22.74 -17.61
C LYS A 33 -1.65 23.31 -16.82
N ALA A 34 -0.51 22.63 -16.92
CA ALA A 34 0.74 23.10 -16.32
C ALA A 34 1.20 24.34 -17.05
N ALA A 35 1.34 25.44 -16.34
CA ALA A 35 2.07 26.62 -16.80
C ALA A 35 3.56 26.25 -16.84
N GLY A 36 4.17 26.35 -18.02
CA GLY A 36 5.61 26.20 -18.23
C GLY A 36 5.99 24.88 -18.90
N THR A 37 6.28 24.95 -20.19
CA THR A 37 6.68 23.83 -21.06
C THR A 37 8.12 23.38 -20.81
N ALA A 38 8.41 22.75 -19.66
CA ALA A 38 9.50 21.81 -19.61
C ALA A 38 9.06 20.57 -20.40
N ARG A 39 9.67 20.32 -21.54
CA ARG A 39 9.35 19.17 -22.39
C ARG A 39 9.64 17.92 -21.59
N THR A 40 8.60 17.20 -21.16
CA THR A 40 8.73 15.89 -20.49
C THR A 40 9.66 15.02 -21.34
N PRO A 41 10.76 14.48 -20.80
CA PRO A 41 11.67 13.65 -21.57
C PRO A 41 10.90 12.51 -22.24
N ALA A 42 11.18 12.22 -23.51
CA ALA A 42 10.46 11.22 -24.32
C ALA A 42 10.43 9.84 -23.64
N ARG A 43 11.47 9.50 -22.84
CA ARG A 43 11.57 8.28 -22.07
C ARG A 43 10.45 8.09 -21.03
N PHE A 44 9.86 9.17 -20.49
CA PHE A 44 8.76 9.07 -19.51
C PHE A 44 7.46 8.57 -20.15
N ALA A 45 7.37 8.59 -21.46
CA ALA A 45 6.26 8.02 -22.23
C ALA A 45 6.54 6.57 -22.71
N ASP A 46 7.72 6.00 -22.44
CA ASP A 46 8.09 4.64 -22.80
C ASP A 46 7.65 3.66 -21.68
N PRO A 47 6.69 2.74 -21.94
CA PRO A 47 6.22 1.82 -20.94
C PRO A 47 7.26 0.79 -20.50
N VAL A 48 8.18 0.41 -21.39
CA VAL A 48 9.27 -0.52 -21.06
C VAL A 48 10.25 0.16 -20.11
N TRP A 49 10.60 1.40 -20.37
CA TRP A 49 11.44 2.19 -19.46
C TRP A 49 10.75 2.40 -18.11
N ASN A 50 9.43 2.72 -18.09
CA ASN A 50 8.67 2.89 -16.86
C ASN A 50 8.61 1.60 -16.03
N ARG A 51 8.40 0.45 -16.65
CA ARG A 51 8.48 -0.85 -15.98
C ARG A 51 9.82 -1.07 -15.30
N GLU A 52 10.92 -0.76 -15.98
CA GLU A 52 12.28 -0.87 -15.45
C GLU A 52 12.47 0.05 -14.23
N GLN A 53 12.01 1.32 -14.32
CA GLN A 53 12.10 2.24 -13.19
C GLN A 53 11.21 1.80 -12.03
N ALA A 54 10.02 1.30 -12.29
CA ALA A 54 9.14 0.75 -11.26
C ALA A 54 9.81 -0.43 -10.52
N ALA A 55 10.50 -1.32 -11.25
CA ALA A 55 11.26 -2.41 -10.62
C ALA A 55 12.41 -1.87 -9.76
N ARG A 56 13.20 -0.90 -10.25
CA ARG A 56 14.28 -0.24 -9.50
C ARG A 56 13.80 0.52 -8.28
N LEU A 57 12.57 1.07 -8.30
CA LEU A 57 11.96 1.71 -7.12
C LEU A 57 11.59 0.68 -6.05
N GLN A 58 11.21 -0.52 -6.44
CA GLN A 58 10.81 -1.54 -5.47
C GLN A 58 12.00 -2.25 -4.83
N ALA A 59 12.99 -2.71 -5.61
CA ALA A 59 14.18 -3.38 -5.10
C ALA A 59 15.28 -3.45 -6.18
N HIS A 60 16.39 -4.11 -5.85
CA HIS A 60 17.44 -4.36 -6.81
C HIS A 60 16.99 -5.28 -7.94
N THR A 61 17.13 -4.84 -9.19
CA THR A 61 16.77 -5.63 -10.38
C THR A 61 17.71 -6.82 -10.63
N ASP A 62 18.81 -6.95 -9.86
CA ASP A 62 19.69 -8.10 -9.82
C ASP A 62 19.27 -9.18 -8.80
N GLY A 63 18.10 -9.03 -8.16
CA GLY A 63 17.53 -10.01 -7.24
C GLY A 63 17.96 -9.86 -5.78
N ARG A 64 18.81 -8.89 -5.42
CA ARG A 64 19.08 -8.56 -4.01
C ARG A 64 17.84 -7.94 -3.37
N GLN A 65 17.62 -8.25 -2.09
CA GLN A 65 16.50 -7.67 -1.36
C GLN A 65 16.77 -6.24 -0.90
N VAL A 66 15.67 -5.53 -0.66
CA VAL A 66 15.64 -4.19 -0.07
C VAL A 66 14.72 -4.23 1.13
N TYR A 67 15.00 -3.40 2.11
CA TYR A 67 14.14 -3.15 3.25
C TYR A 67 13.34 -1.86 3.03
N GLY A 68 12.03 -1.94 3.14
CA GLY A 68 11.13 -0.80 3.07
C GLY A 68 10.61 -0.43 4.45
N ARG A 69 10.76 0.82 4.83
CA ARG A 69 10.23 1.39 6.08
C ARG A 69 9.16 2.43 5.77
N CYS A 70 8.09 2.42 6.55
CA CYS A 70 7.18 3.56 6.63
C CYS A 70 6.84 3.81 8.10
N SER A 71 6.77 5.05 8.51
CA SER A 71 6.40 5.40 9.89
C SER A 71 5.66 6.72 9.93
N GLY A 72 4.78 6.89 10.91
CA GLY A 72 3.99 8.10 11.03
C GLY A 72 2.91 7.99 12.10
N VAL A 73 1.82 8.71 11.88
CA VAL A 73 0.70 8.82 12.82
C VAL A 73 -0.60 8.40 12.15
N VAL A 74 -1.44 7.69 12.89
CA VAL A 74 -2.82 7.39 12.54
C VAL A 74 -3.72 8.39 13.25
N HIS A 75 -4.45 9.16 12.48
CA HIS A 75 -5.44 10.12 12.98
C HIS A 75 -6.85 9.54 12.87
N GLY A 76 -7.66 9.73 13.91
CA GLY A 76 -9.10 9.50 13.83
C GLY A 76 -9.80 10.78 13.41
N ILE A 77 -10.70 10.66 12.44
CA ILE A 77 -11.49 11.76 11.89
C ILE A 77 -12.97 11.42 12.10
N ARG A 78 -13.70 12.26 12.82
CA ARG A 78 -15.15 12.12 13.05
C ARG A 78 -15.89 13.38 12.62
N PRO A 79 -17.12 13.25 12.12
CA PRO A 79 -17.92 14.42 11.77
C PRO A 79 -18.10 15.39 12.94
N GLY A 80 -17.79 16.66 12.71
CA GLY A 80 -17.94 17.72 13.72
C GLY A 80 -16.85 17.77 14.79
N GLU A 81 -15.84 16.91 14.74
CA GLU A 81 -14.72 16.88 15.68
C GLU A 81 -13.41 17.28 15.00
N ALA A 82 -12.48 17.85 15.75
CA ALA A 82 -11.11 18.01 15.27
C ALA A 82 -10.43 16.66 15.13
N GLY A 83 -9.59 16.50 14.10
CA GLY A 83 -8.80 15.29 13.91
C GLY A 83 -7.92 15.02 15.14
N ARG A 84 -7.85 13.76 15.57
CA ARG A 84 -7.12 13.33 16.76
C ARG A 84 -6.06 12.30 16.42
N ALA A 85 -4.82 12.53 16.83
CA ALA A 85 -3.78 11.50 16.77
C ALA A 85 -4.16 10.34 17.72
N LEU A 86 -4.28 9.14 17.18
CA LEU A 86 -4.69 7.94 17.91
C LEU A 86 -3.50 7.03 18.22
N LEU A 87 -2.67 6.78 17.21
CA LEU A 87 -1.59 5.80 17.24
C LEU A 87 -0.40 6.32 16.42
N GLY A 88 0.80 5.91 16.79
CA GLY A 88 1.90 5.85 15.85
C GLY A 88 1.85 4.53 15.08
N PHE A 89 2.59 4.44 13.99
CA PHE A 89 2.78 3.18 13.28
C PHE A 89 4.20 3.07 12.71
N GLU A 90 4.67 1.83 12.60
CA GLU A 90 5.93 1.46 11.96
C GLU A 90 5.67 0.29 11.02
N VAL A 91 5.97 0.46 9.75
CA VAL A 91 5.94 -0.61 8.75
C VAL A 91 7.33 -1.16 8.58
N PHE A 92 7.42 -2.47 8.61
CA PHE A 92 8.61 -3.22 8.22
C PHE A 92 8.27 -4.05 7.00
N SER A 93 9.05 -3.93 5.93
CA SER A 93 8.89 -4.78 4.77
C SER A 93 10.24 -5.23 4.21
N THR A 94 10.23 -6.44 3.63
CA THR A 94 11.32 -6.95 2.82
C THR A 94 10.83 -7.18 1.41
N ILE A 95 11.58 -6.71 0.44
CA ILE A 95 11.15 -6.68 -0.96
C ILE A 95 12.26 -7.27 -1.83
N ARG A 96 11.86 -8.09 -2.80
CA ARG A 96 12.71 -8.62 -3.86
C ARG A 96 12.00 -8.50 -5.19
N VAL A 97 12.74 -8.11 -6.23
CA VAL A 97 12.25 -8.21 -7.60
C VAL A 97 13.09 -9.22 -8.36
N VAL A 98 12.43 -10.04 -9.18
CA VAL A 98 13.08 -11.05 -10.02
C VAL A 98 12.60 -10.89 -11.44
N ARG A 99 13.53 -10.73 -12.38
CA ARG A 99 13.19 -10.60 -13.79
C ARG A 99 12.66 -11.90 -14.35
N ARG A 100 11.55 -11.84 -15.06
CA ARG A 100 10.89 -12.96 -15.74
C ARG A 100 11.44 -13.13 -17.15
N PRO A 101 11.28 -14.32 -17.78
CA PRO A 101 11.67 -14.54 -19.17
C PRO A 101 10.94 -13.61 -20.17
N ASP A 102 9.72 -13.18 -19.85
CA ASP A 102 8.92 -12.23 -20.65
C ASP A 102 9.35 -10.76 -20.48
N GLY A 103 10.39 -10.50 -19.67
CA GLY A 103 10.94 -9.18 -19.40
C GLY A 103 10.21 -8.41 -18.30
N ASN A 104 9.10 -8.90 -17.79
CA ASN A 104 8.43 -8.36 -16.59
C ASN A 104 9.19 -8.70 -15.32
N TYR A 105 8.70 -8.24 -14.16
CA TYR A 105 9.32 -8.55 -12.87
C TYR A 105 8.29 -9.10 -11.89
N ASP A 106 8.61 -10.21 -11.23
CA ASP A 106 7.95 -10.63 -10.01
C ASP A 106 8.44 -9.73 -8.88
N ARG A 107 7.55 -8.98 -8.27
CA ARG A 107 7.81 -8.28 -7.03
C ARG A 107 7.23 -9.12 -5.91
N MET A 108 8.09 -9.58 -5.01
CA MET A 108 7.75 -10.45 -3.89
C MET A 108 8.17 -9.80 -2.60
N SER A 109 7.28 -9.80 -1.61
CA SER A 109 7.57 -9.20 -0.32
C SER A 109 6.76 -9.79 0.81
N LYS A 110 7.21 -9.47 2.01
CA LYS A 110 6.49 -9.60 3.28
C LYS A 110 6.46 -8.24 3.94
N GLU A 111 5.37 -7.96 4.61
CA GLU A 111 5.15 -6.68 5.27
C GLU A 111 4.43 -6.89 6.60
N VAL A 112 4.84 -6.12 7.60
CA VAL A 112 4.12 -6.04 8.87
C VAL A 112 4.01 -4.61 9.35
N VAL A 113 2.85 -4.26 9.88
CA VAL A 113 2.57 -2.96 10.50
C VAL A 113 2.43 -3.13 12.00
N LEU A 114 3.32 -2.48 12.74
CA LEU A 114 3.28 -2.37 14.18
C LEU A 114 2.59 -1.06 14.56
N TYR A 115 1.67 -1.10 15.52
CA TYR A 115 1.07 0.11 16.09
C TYR A 115 1.79 0.48 17.37
N THR A 116 2.00 1.78 17.57
CA THR A 116 2.78 2.30 18.68
C THR A 116 2.00 3.39 19.42
N ASP A 117 2.37 3.62 20.67
CA ASP A 117 1.98 4.81 21.37
C ASP A 117 2.57 6.04 20.65
N PRO A 118 1.78 7.06 20.31
CA PRO A 118 2.23 8.17 19.46
C PRO A 118 3.22 9.09 20.15
N ILE A 119 3.33 9.04 21.49
CA ILE A 119 4.22 9.88 22.29
C ILE A 119 5.53 9.16 22.56
N THR A 120 5.46 7.92 23.04
CA THR A 120 6.64 7.16 23.48
C THR A 120 7.25 6.30 22.37
N GLY A 121 6.50 6.03 21.30
CA GLY A 121 6.89 5.13 20.21
C GLY A 121 6.95 3.66 20.60
N LYS A 122 6.49 3.29 21.80
CA LYS A 122 6.45 1.89 22.26
C LYS A 122 5.35 1.11 21.51
N ALA A 123 5.67 -0.06 21.02
CA ALA A 123 4.70 -0.96 20.39
C ALA A 123 3.58 -1.33 21.38
N LEU A 124 2.36 -1.35 20.88
CA LEU A 124 1.15 -1.61 21.66
C LEU A 124 0.67 -3.05 21.43
N ASP A 125 0.34 -3.75 22.50
CA ASP A 125 -0.40 -5.01 22.49
C ASP A 125 -1.90 -4.80 22.76
N GLU A 126 -2.22 -3.71 23.47
CA GLU A 126 -3.57 -3.26 23.80
C GLU A 126 -3.68 -1.75 23.62
N TRP A 127 -4.88 -1.26 23.38
CA TRP A 127 -5.16 0.14 23.18
C TRP A 127 -6.50 0.51 23.83
N ASP A 128 -6.49 1.62 24.57
CA ASP A 128 -7.70 2.19 25.14
C ASP A 128 -8.37 3.08 24.09
N ASN A 129 -9.46 2.58 23.49
CA ASN A 129 -10.18 3.26 22.44
C ASN A 129 -10.84 4.55 23.00
N PRO A 130 -10.40 5.75 22.59
CA PRO A 130 -10.90 7.00 23.16
C PRO A 130 -12.32 7.35 22.73
N TYR A 131 -12.87 6.64 21.76
CA TYR A 131 -14.23 6.86 21.25
C TYR A 131 -15.25 5.96 21.90
N THR A 132 -14.86 4.75 22.29
CA THR A 132 -15.75 3.74 22.87
C THR A 132 -15.50 3.54 24.35
N GLY A 133 -14.36 3.98 24.89
CA GLY A 133 -13.90 3.72 26.23
C GLY A 133 -13.46 2.28 26.49
N GLU A 134 -13.45 1.43 25.46
CA GLU A 134 -13.07 0.02 25.59
C GLU A 134 -11.58 -0.18 25.43
N ARG A 135 -11.01 -1.08 26.21
CA ARG A 135 -9.68 -1.61 26.01
C ARG A 135 -9.72 -2.75 25.02
N VAL A 136 -9.05 -2.59 23.90
CA VAL A 136 -9.05 -3.57 22.79
C VAL A 136 -7.65 -4.12 22.55
N ARG A 137 -7.56 -5.35 22.09
CA ARG A 137 -6.30 -5.95 21.66
C ARG A 137 -5.91 -5.34 20.33
N VAL A 138 -4.68 -4.87 20.22
CA VAL A 138 -4.09 -4.44 18.96
C VAL A 138 -3.75 -5.66 18.10
N VAL A 139 -4.16 -5.64 16.84
CA VAL A 139 -3.78 -6.66 15.87
C VAL A 139 -2.77 -6.05 14.91
N GLU A 140 -1.54 -6.55 14.96
CA GLU A 140 -0.49 -6.21 14.00
C GLU A 140 -0.89 -6.77 12.63
N ILE A 141 -0.74 -5.95 11.59
CA ILE A 141 -1.09 -6.37 10.23
C ILE A 141 0.12 -6.99 9.60
N ALA A 142 0.01 -8.28 9.28
CA ALA A 142 1.08 -9.05 8.67
C ALA A 142 0.61 -9.54 7.28
N ASN A 143 1.25 -9.07 6.22
CA ASN A 143 0.96 -9.43 4.84
C ASN A 143 2.04 -10.39 4.32
N ASP A 144 1.68 -11.66 4.15
CA ASP A 144 2.54 -12.72 3.62
C ASP A 144 1.67 -13.78 2.92
N PRO A 145 1.65 -13.84 1.59
CA PRO A 145 2.44 -13.07 0.62
C PRO A 145 1.94 -11.66 0.36
N TYR A 146 2.86 -10.81 -0.11
CA TYR A 146 2.54 -9.47 -0.59
C TYR A 146 3.23 -9.26 -1.95
N ASN A 147 2.65 -9.85 -3.00
CA ASN A 147 3.28 -10.04 -4.30
C ASN A 147 2.46 -9.47 -5.43
N TRP A 148 3.11 -8.89 -6.43
CA TRP A 148 2.51 -8.55 -7.73
C TRP A 148 3.54 -8.57 -8.86
N VAL A 149 3.06 -8.51 -10.10
CA VAL A 149 3.93 -8.47 -11.27
C VAL A 149 4.00 -7.04 -11.81
N ILE A 150 5.22 -6.53 -11.96
CA ILE A 150 5.51 -5.25 -12.60
C ILE A 150 5.61 -5.48 -14.10
N ARG A 151 4.73 -4.85 -14.88
CA ARG A 151 4.57 -5.00 -16.32
C ARG A 151 4.73 -3.67 -17.04
N ASP A 152 4.92 -3.71 -18.36
CA ASP A 152 4.88 -2.54 -19.22
C ASP A 152 3.44 -2.11 -19.61
N PHE A 153 2.45 -2.81 -19.08
CA PHE A 153 1.03 -2.50 -19.25
C PHE A 153 0.26 -2.61 -17.93
N VAL A 154 -0.87 -1.92 -17.86
CA VAL A 154 -1.76 -1.97 -16.70
C VAL A 154 -2.40 -3.35 -16.62
N GLY A 155 -2.03 -4.11 -15.60
CA GLY A 155 -2.59 -5.44 -15.33
C GLY A 155 -4.03 -5.39 -14.80
N PRO A 156 -4.69 -6.55 -14.68
CA PRO A 156 -5.98 -6.64 -14.03
C PRO A 156 -5.87 -6.26 -12.54
N PRO A 157 -6.96 -5.78 -11.96
CA PRO A 157 -7.00 -5.53 -10.53
C PRO A 157 -6.79 -6.84 -9.77
N ALA A 158 -6.03 -6.78 -8.67
CA ALA A 158 -5.90 -7.89 -7.75
C ALA A 158 -7.21 -8.05 -6.97
N LEU A 159 -8.06 -8.98 -7.41
CA LEU A 159 -9.26 -9.39 -6.71
C LEU A 159 -8.99 -10.66 -5.91
N PRO A 160 -9.72 -10.93 -4.81
CA PRO A 160 -9.63 -12.19 -4.10
C PRO A 160 -9.79 -13.39 -5.03
N GLY A 161 -8.80 -14.30 -5.06
CA GLY A 161 -8.80 -15.47 -5.91
C GLY A 161 -8.51 -15.22 -7.41
N ALA A 162 -8.25 -13.98 -7.83
CA ALA A 162 -7.90 -13.69 -9.22
C ALA A 162 -6.47 -14.12 -9.56
N GLU A 163 -6.29 -14.74 -10.72
CA GLU A 163 -4.95 -14.97 -11.27
C GLU A 163 -4.34 -13.63 -11.72
N THR A 164 -3.21 -13.27 -11.13
CA THR A 164 -2.50 -12.02 -11.44
C THR A 164 -1.06 -12.25 -11.90
N HIS A 165 -0.56 -13.47 -11.76
CA HIS A 165 0.84 -13.80 -12.03
C HIS A 165 1.08 -14.18 -13.50
N ASN A 166 0.29 -15.12 -14.04
CA ASN A 166 0.46 -15.66 -15.37
C ASN A 166 -0.66 -15.24 -16.33
N ILE A 167 -0.99 -13.97 -16.34
CA ILE A 167 -1.99 -13.44 -17.24
C ILE A 167 -1.43 -13.29 -18.67
N PRO A 168 -2.18 -13.64 -19.70
CA PRO A 168 -1.79 -13.35 -21.08
C PRO A 168 -1.78 -11.84 -21.32
N GLU A 169 -0.87 -11.39 -22.18
CA GLU A 169 -0.85 -9.99 -22.60
C GLU A 169 -2.15 -9.64 -23.34
N PRO A 170 -2.89 -8.60 -22.91
CA PRO A 170 -4.14 -8.22 -23.56
C PRO A 170 -3.87 -7.61 -24.94
N LYS A 171 -4.76 -7.84 -25.92
CA LYS A 171 -4.65 -7.27 -27.27
C LYS A 171 -4.63 -5.74 -27.25
N ASP A 172 -5.47 -5.13 -26.40
CA ASP A 172 -5.60 -3.69 -26.23
C ASP A 172 -4.96 -3.25 -24.91
N LYS A 173 -3.67 -3.53 -24.75
CA LYS A 173 -2.94 -3.18 -23.54
C LYS A 173 -2.83 -1.67 -23.36
N LYS A 174 -3.23 -1.20 -22.18
CA LYS A 174 -2.94 0.16 -21.75
C LYS A 174 -1.50 0.23 -21.25
N PRO A 175 -0.66 1.17 -21.74
CA PRO A 175 0.71 1.28 -21.28
C PRO A 175 0.76 1.59 -19.80
N PHE A 176 1.71 0.98 -19.07
CA PHE A 176 2.02 1.34 -17.71
C PHE A 176 3.00 2.51 -17.73
N LEU A 177 2.57 3.64 -17.17
CA LEU A 177 3.37 4.84 -17.08
C LEU A 177 3.31 5.36 -15.64
N LEU A 178 4.46 5.61 -15.04
CA LEU A 178 4.59 6.29 -13.76
C LEU A 178 4.28 7.79 -13.97
N ASN A 179 3.67 8.40 -12.97
CA ASN A 179 3.37 9.83 -13.03
C ASN A 179 4.58 10.65 -12.54
N TRP A 180 5.40 11.05 -13.50
CA TRP A 180 6.65 11.78 -13.27
C TRP A 180 6.43 13.29 -13.16
N THR A 181 7.12 13.91 -12.21
CA THR A 181 7.18 15.36 -12.05
C THR A 181 8.64 15.79 -11.88
N ASP A 182 9.10 16.72 -12.72
CA ASP A 182 10.35 17.45 -12.53
C ASP A 182 10.17 18.42 -11.36
N PHE A 183 10.70 18.05 -10.19
CA PHE A 183 10.49 18.82 -8.97
C PHE A 183 11.57 19.89 -8.78
N SER A 184 12.84 19.54 -9.00
CA SER A 184 13.99 20.44 -8.93
C SER A 184 15.11 19.97 -9.86
N ALA A 185 16.24 20.68 -9.88
CA ALA A 185 17.38 20.30 -10.71
C ALA A 185 17.95 18.91 -10.37
N ASP A 186 17.85 18.50 -9.10
CA ASP A 186 18.42 17.27 -8.55
C ASP A 186 17.37 16.23 -8.14
N THR A 187 16.08 16.58 -8.16
CA THR A 187 15.00 15.72 -7.65
C THR A 187 13.89 15.53 -8.67
N VAL A 188 13.54 14.27 -8.90
CA VAL A 188 12.35 13.87 -9.66
C VAL A 188 11.37 13.21 -8.70
N VAL A 189 10.08 13.50 -8.87
CA VAL A 189 9.03 12.92 -8.05
C VAL A 189 8.18 11.98 -8.89
N VAL A 190 7.94 10.78 -8.36
CA VAL A 190 6.88 9.89 -8.85
C VAL A 190 5.69 10.03 -7.91
N THR A 191 4.52 10.28 -8.48
CA THR A 191 3.26 10.28 -7.73
C THR A 191 2.44 9.08 -8.16
N GLU A 192 2.07 8.25 -7.18
CA GLU A 192 1.13 7.16 -7.35
C GLU A 192 -0.05 7.39 -6.41
N GLY A 193 -1.21 6.90 -6.79
CA GLY A 193 -2.37 7.01 -5.95
C GLY A 193 -3.53 6.19 -6.47
N GLY A 194 -4.44 5.81 -5.59
CA GLY A 194 -5.64 5.09 -5.95
C GLY A 194 -6.78 5.36 -4.99
N HIS A 195 -7.95 5.31 -5.58
CA HIS A 195 -9.20 5.36 -4.86
C HIS A 195 -9.95 4.07 -5.15
N ALA A 196 -10.25 3.32 -4.11
CA ALA A 196 -10.91 2.03 -4.24
C ALA A 196 -12.24 2.02 -3.48
N TRP A 197 -13.22 1.39 -4.07
CA TRP A 197 -14.48 1.04 -3.43
C TRP A 197 -14.76 -0.42 -3.75
N TYR A 198 -14.70 -1.29 -2.75
CA TYR A 198 -14.77 -2.73 -2.94
C TYR A 198 -15.58 -3.42 -1.84
N PRO A 199 -16.12 -4.64 -2.09
CA PRO A 199 -16.83 -5.42 -1.08
C PRO A 199 -15.96 -5.70 0.14
N ASN A 200 -16.53 -5.48 1.34
CA ASN A 200 -15.86 -5.77 2.59
C ASN A 200 -15.78 -7.28 2.81
N GLN A 201 -14.61 -7.79 3.13
CA GLN A 201 -14.41 -9.21 3.46
C GLN A 201 -14.97 -9.57 4.85
N LEU A 202 -15.17 -8.57 5.70
CA LEU A 202 -15.83 -8.73 6.98
C LEU A 202 -17.33 -8.45 6.81
N ASP A 203 -18.13 -9.50 6.58
CA ASP A 203 -19.57 -9.39 6.52
C ASP A 203 -20.13 -8.75 7.81
N PRO A 204 -20.86 -7.62 7.72
CA PRO A 204 -21.41 -6.94 8.90
C PRO A 204 -22.30 -7.83 9.78
N ALA A 205 -22.97 -8.81 9.22
CA ALA A 205 -23.80 -9.74 9.97
C ALA A 205 -22.96 -10.70 10.86
N LYS A 206 -21.76 -11.07 10.38
CA LYS A 206 -20.82 -11.92 11.11
C LYS A 206 -19.86 -11.12 11.99
N TRP A 207 -19.51 -9.91 11.57
CA TRP A 207 -18.49 -9.04 12.18
C TRP A 207 -19.08 -7.66 12.54
N PRO A 208 -20.11 -7.60 13.40
CA PRO A 208 -20.87 -6.37 13.64
C PRO A 208 -20.04 -5.25 14.29
N ARG A 209 -18.95 -5.60 14.96
CA ARG A 209 -18.10 -4.62 15.65
C ARG A 209 -16.83 -4.26 14.88
N GLU A 210 -16.40 -5.11 13.99
CA GLU A 210 -15.18 -4.98 13.19
C GLU A 210 -15.46 -4.37 11.80
N SER A 211 -16.63 -4.68 11.26
CA SER A 211 -16.99 -4.30 9.90
C SER A 211 -17.47 -2.86 9.82
N ALA A 212 -16.87 -2.07 8.95
CA ALA A 212 -17.32 -0.72 8.64
C ALA A 212 -18.51 -0.67 7.67
N GLY A 213 -19.18 -1.80 7.44
CA GLY A 213 -20.29 -1.93 6.49
C GLY A 213 -19.96 -2.86 5.33
N PRO A 214 -20.91 -3.02 4.37
CA PRO A 214 -20.76 -3.99 3.28
C PRO A 214 -19.70 -3.61 2.23
N MET A 215 -19.28 -2.35 2.22
CA MET A 215 -18.29 -1.83 1.29
C MET A 215 -17.18 -1.12 2.04
N VAL A 216 -15.95 -1.23 1.54
CA VAL A 216 -14.79 -0.47 2.00
C VAL A 216 -14.46 0.59 0.97
N GLN A 217 -14.30 1.82 1.43
CA GLN A 217 -13.74 2.92 0.64
C GLN A 217 -12.35 3.24 1.18
N ALA A 218 -11.36 3.21 0.33
CA ALA A 218 -10.00 3.57 0.70
C ALA A 218 -9.36 4.44 -0.38
N SER A 219 -8.50 5.36 0.06
CA SER A 219 -7.71 6.22 -0.82
C SER A 219 -6.27 6.20 -0.34
N GLU A 220 -5.33 5.99 -1.26
CA GLU A 220 -3.90 6.03 -0.97
C GLU A 220 -3.18 6.95 -1.93
N LEU A 221 -2.21 7.69 -1.41
CA LEU A 221 -1.36 8.59 -2.17
C LEU A 221 0.09 8.36 -1.75
N PHE A 222 0.94 8.12 -2.74
CA PHE A 222 2.38 7.98 -2.56
C PHE A 222 3.11 9.05 -3.36
N ARG A 223 4.16 9.60 -2.78
CA ARG A 223 5.12 10.46 -3.48
C ARG A 223 6.52 9.98 -3.17
N TYR A 224 7.23 9.56 -4.21
CA TYR A 224 8.60 9.09 -4.16
C TYR A 224 9.51 10.23 -4.59
N PHE A 225 10.43 10.64 -3.71
CA PHE A 225 11.45 11.65 -4.02
C PHE A 225 12.73 10.93 -4.41
N ILE A 226 13.12 11.06 -5.66
CA ILE A 226 14.19 10.30 -6.30
C ILE A 226 15.29 11.26 -6.70
N ASN A 227 16.56 10.92 -6.38
CA ASN A 227 17.70 11.68 -6.88
C ASN A 227 17.82 11.50 -8.40
N ARG A 228 17.88 12.61 -9.15
CA ARG A 228 17.97 12.59 -10.61
C ARG A 228 19.20 11.87 -11.12
N ALA A 229 20.37 12.08 -10.49
CA ALA A 229 21.59 11.40 -10.89
C ALA A 229 21.50 9.90 -10.73
N ASP A 230 20.79 9.42 -9.70
CA ASP A 230 20.53 8.00 -9.50
C ASP A 230 19.57 7.43 -10.55
N LEU A 231 18.52 8.18 -10.89
CA LEU A 231 17.58 7.80 -11.96
C LEU A 231 18.31 7.67 -13.30
N GLU A 232 19.21 8.60 -13.61
CA GLU A 232 19.96 8.66 -14.86
C GLU A 232 21.12 7.65 -14.91
N ASN A 233 21.56 7.17 -13.77
CA ASN A 233 22.60 6.14 -13.71
C ASN A 233 22.03 4.76 -14.02
N GLY A 234 22.20 4.31 -15.26
CA GLY A 234 21.72 3.00 -15.74
C GLY A 234 22.41 1.79 -15.07
N SER A 235 23.54 1.99 -14.35
CA SER A 235 24.20 0.91 -13.62
C SER A 235 23.62 0.67 -12.22
N LYS A 236 22.84 1.62 -11.69
CA LYS A 236 22.15 1.40 -10.41
C LYS A 236 20.98 0.44 -10.59
N THR A 237 21.01 -0.65 -9.85
CA THR A 237 19.95 -1.67 -9.88
C THR A 237 18.78 -1.35 -8.95
N HIS A 238 18.96 -0.45 -7.98
CA HIS A 238 17.93 0.07 -7.07
C HIS A 238 17.98 1.60 -7.04
N LEU A 239 16.81 2.23 -6.90
CA LEU A 239 16.66 3.68 -6.69
C LEU A 239 16.29 3.93 -5.22
N PRO A 240 17.27 4.19 -4.36
CA PRO A 240 16.98 4.60 -2.99
C PRO A 240 16.15 5.88 -2.99
N HIS A 241 15.12 5.93 -2.17
CA HIS A 241 14.20 7.05 -2.13
C HIS A 241 13.65 7.28 -0.72
N ASN A 242 13.22 8.49 -0.48
CA ASN A 242 12.29 8.83 0.59
C ASN A 242 10.96 9.19 -0.01
N GLY A 243 9.90 9.14 0.76
CA GLY A 243 8.59 9.49 0.25
C GLY A 243 7.58 9.83 1.34
N VAL A 244 6.40 10.23 0.89
CA VAL A 244 5.24 10.51 1.73
C VAL A 244 4.13 9.55 1.34
N TRP A 245 3.50 8.96 2.34
CA TRP A 245 2.32 8.12 2.20
C TRP A 245 1.16 8.66 3.02
N ILE A 246 0.03 8.82 2.36
CA ILE A 246 -1.23 9.22 2.98
C ILE A 246 -2.28 8.17 2.62
N ARG A 247 -3.00 7.68 3.62
CA ARG A 247 -4.12 6.77 3.40
C ARG A 247 -5.34 7.20 4.21
N VAL A 248 -6.48 7.25 3.55
CA VAL A 248 -7.80 7.37 4.17
C VAL A 248 -8.50 6.04 4.03
N THR A 249 -9.00 5.48 5.14
CA THR A 249 -9.66 4.16 5.15
C THR A 249 -10.62 4.11 6.36
N PRO A 250 -11.63 3.23 6.35
CA PRO A 250 -12.46 3.00 7.54
C PRO A 250 -11.63 2.66 8.78
N TRP A 251 -12.29 2.66 9.93
CA TRP A 251 -11.73 2.19 11.19
C TRP A 251 -11.10 0.81 11.02
N LEU A 252 -9.95 0.57 11.67
CA LEU A 252 -9.35 -0.75 11.68
C LEU A 252 -10.28 -1.74 12.37
N PRO A 253 -10.41 -2.98 11.87
CA PRO A 253 -11.32 -3.97 12.45
C PRO A 253 -11.13 -4.17 13.95
N TRP A 254 -9.88 -4.24 14.41
CA TRP A 254 -9.55 -4.45 15.82
C TRP A 254 -9.86 -3.25 16.72
N MET A 255 -10.13 -2.06 16.18
CA MET A 255 -10.61 -0.91 16.94
C MET A 255 -12.05 -1.08 17.41
N LEU A 256 -12.78 -2.04 16.84
CA LEU A 256 -14.15 -2.41 17.20
C LEU A 256 -15.12 -1.23 17.12
N MET A 257 -14.93 -0.38 16.11
CA MET A 257 -15.77 0.80 15.85
C MET A 257 -17.04 0.45 15.05
N GLY A 258 -17.04 -0.69 14.33
CA GLY A 258 -18.17 -1.06 13.47
C GLY A 258 -18.49 0.02 12.46
N THR A 259 -19.76 0.40 12.41
CA THR A 259 -20.29 1.45 11.52
C THR A 259 -20.33 2.84 12.16
N GLU A 260 -19.58 3.05 13.26
CA GLU A 260 -19.47 4.39 13.86
C GLU A 260 -19.00 5.42 12.82
N PRO A 261 -19.65 6.59 12.75
CA PRO A 261 -19.28 7.63 11.78
C PRO A 261 -17.83 8.05 11.93
N GLY A 262 -17.14 8.18 10.80
CA GLY A 262 -15.74 8.58 10.75
C GLY A 262 -14.85 7.58 10.03
N HIS A 263 -13.56 7.86 10.08
CA HIS A 263 -12.53 7.06 9.41
C HIS A 263 -11.15 7.37 10.03
N ILE A 264 -10.14 6.63 9.60
CA ILE A 264 -8.76 6.94 9.96
C ILE A 264 -8.00 7.50 8.76
N LEU A 265 -7.04 8.35 9.06
CA LEU A 265 -6.05 8.89 8.13
C LEU A 265 -4.66 8.48 8.64
N TYR A 266 -3.93 7.77 7.79
CA TYR A 266 -2.50 7.57 7.96
C TYR A 266 -1.76 8.72 7.32
N ASP A 267 -0.83 9.30 8.08
CA ASP A 267 0.12 10.31 7.61
C ASP A 267 1.52 9.80 7.94
N GLY A 268 2.25 9.42 6.92
CA GLY A 268 3.53 8.75 7.07
C GLY A 268 4.58 9.12 6.05
N MET A 269 5.82 8.88 6.45
CA MET A 269 6.99 8.96 5.59
C MET A 269 7.57 7.57 5.39
N PHE A 270 7.99 7.27 4.18
CA PHE A 270 8.62 6.00 3.85
C PHE A 270 10.01 6.20 3.24
N SER A 271 10.80 5.13 3.31
CA SER A 271 12.12 5.06 2.68
C SER A 271 12.44 3.61 2.32
N SER A 272 13.39 3.43 1.42
CA SER A 272 13.96 2.13 1.07
C SER A 272 15.48 2.12 1.24
N GLY A 273 16.04 0.97 1.55
CA GLY A 273 17.49 0.83 1.72
C GLY A 273 17.94 -0.61 1.88
N ASP A 274 19.26 -0.82 1.83
CA ASP A 274 19.88 -2.14 1.82
C ASP A 274 20.20 -2.67 3.24
N SER A 275 19.95 -1.86 4.28
CA SER A 275 20.34 -2.16 5.66
C SER A 275 19.16 -2.02 6.63
N LEU A 276 19.22 -2.79 7.72
CA LEU A 276 18.30 -2.65 8.85
C LEU A 276 18.61 -1.44 9.75
N GLU A 277 19.73 -0.76 9.55
CA GLU A 277 20.21 0.33 10.42
C GLU A 277 19.31 1.56 10.42
N HIS A 278 18.50 1.75 9.37
CA HIS A 278 17.55 2.85 9.30
C HIS A 278 16.27 2.61 10.10
N TYR A 279 16.11 1.42 10.71
CA TYR A 279 15.00 1.14 11.61
C TYR A 279 15.34 1.46 13.06
N LYS A 280 14.32 1.80 13.85
CA LYS A 280 14.47 1.87 15.29
C LYS A 280 14.82 0.50 15.87
N PRO A 281 15.78 0.39 16.80
CA PRO A 281 16.17 -0.90 17.39
C PRO A 281 15.00 -1.69 17.98
N ALA A 282 14.04 -1.01 18.60
CA ALA A 282 12.83 -1.64 19.17
C ALA A 282 11.94 -2.30 18.10
N VAL A 283 11.84 -1.71 16.89
CA VAL A 283 11.09 -2.30 15.76
C VAL A 283 11.77 -3.61 15.35
N ILE A 284 13.08 -3.59 15.13
CA ILE A 284 13.83 -4.79 14.74
C ILE A 284 13.78 -5.87 15.81
N ALA A 285 13.84 -5.52 17.09
CA ALA A 285 13.68 -6.46 18.18
C ALA A 285 12.30 -7.17 18.13
N ARG A 286 11.22 -6.40 17.92
CA ARG A 286 9.85 -6.94 17.79
C ARG A 286 9.71 -7.84 16.56
N ILE A 287 10.31 -7.46 15.40
CA ILE A 287 10.31 -8.28 14.19
C ILE A 287 11.05 -9.59 14.43
N ARG A 288 12.23 -9.56 15.06
CA ARG A 288 12.99 -10.78 15.38
C ARG A 288 12.25 -11.72 16.34
N GLU A 289 11.51 -11.16 17.28
CA GLU A 289 10.73 -11.91 18.26
C GLU A 289 9.48 -12.55 17.64
N ARG A 290 8.68 -11.79 16.89
CA ARG A 290 7.35 -12.21 16.45
C ARG A 290 7.26 -12.63 14.99
N TYR A 291 8.11 -12.05 14.13
CA TYR A 291 8.07 -12.19 12.68
C TYR A 291 9.45 -12.49 12.09
N PRO A 292 10.25 -13.42 12.65
CA PRO A 292 11.63 -13.65 12.16
C PRO A 292 11.67 -14.02 10.68
N GLN A 293 10.63 -14.66 10.15
CA GLN A 293 10.50 -15.02 8.74
C GLN A 293 10.31 -13.81 7.81
N TYR A 294 10.05 -12.60 8.35
CA TYR A 294 9.93 -11.37 7.60
C TYR A 294 11.26 -10.66 7.35
N LEU A 295 12.35 -11.11 8.01
CA LEU A 295 13.69 -10.54 7.79
C LEU A 295 14.25 -10.86 6.41
N GLU A 296 13.67 -11.85 5.71
CA GLU A 296 14.07 -12.26 4.37
C GLU A 296 12.90 -12.19 3.40
N ALA A 297 13.12 -11.50 2.28
CA ALA A 297 12.15 -11.46 1.20
C ALA A 297 12.03 -12.81 0.51
N PRO A 298 10.84 -13.20 0.04
CA PRO A 298 10.66 -14.44 -0.71
C PRO A 298 11.58 -14.51 -1.94
N THR A 299 12.06 -15.71 -2.23
CA THR A 299 12.89 -15.99 -3.43
C THR A 299 12.09 -16.64 -4.55
N LYS A 300 10.85 -17.05 -4.26
CA LYS A 300 9.94 -17.68 -5.21
C LYS A 300 8.53 -17.14 -5.01
N TRP A 301 7.80 -17.03 -6.12
CA TRP A 301 6.37 -16.73 -6.08
C TRP A 301 5.61 -17.87 -5.41
N TYR A 302 4.76 -17.57 -4.44
CA TYR A 302 3.93 -18.56 -3.73
C TYR A 302 2.46 -18.12 -3.56
N GLY A 303 2.05 -17.07 -4.25
CA GLY A 303 0.68 -16.59 -4.30
C GLY A 303 0.59 -15.09 -4.56
N PRO A 304 -0.59 -14.61 -4.96
CA PRO A 304 -0.87 -13.18 -5.04
C PRO A 304 -0.95 -12.57 -3.63
N SER A 305 -0.96 -11.24 -3.58
CA SER A 305 -1.20 -10.53 -2.32
C SER A 305 -2.57 -10.90 -1.75
N VAL A 306 -2.60 -11.08 -0.43
CA VAL A 306 -3.83 -11.21 0.36
C VAL A 306 -4.01 -9.91 1.12
N SER A 307 -5.21 -9.32 1.08
CA SER A 307 -5.46 -8.06 1.78
C SER A 307 -5.42 -8.25 3.30
N SER A 308 -5.07 -7.19 4.03
CA SER A 308 -5.04 -7.22 5.49
C SER A 308 -6.41 -7.50 6.12
N ILE A 309 -7.51 -7.15 5.43
CA ILE A 309 -8.87 -7.49 5.89
C ILE A 309 -9.14 -8.99 5.70
N GLU A 310 -8.66 -9.58 4.60
CA GLU A 310 -8.72 -11.04 4.40
C GLU A 310 -7.89 -11.79 5.45
N HIS A 311 -6.66 -11.35 5.73
CA HIS A 311 -5.85 -11.90 6.82
C HIS A 311 -6.57 -11.81 8.15
N TYR A 312 -7.16 -10.65 8.45
CA TYR A 312 -7.94 -10.48 9.67
C TYR A 312 -9.11 -11.48 9.74
N ALA A 313 -9.85 -11.66 8.65
CA ALA A 313 -10.97 -12.59 8.57
C ALA A 313 -10.56 -14.05 8.73
N LEU A 314 -9.35 -14.41 8.30
CA LEU A 314 -8.79 -15.77 8.42
C LEU A 314 -8.24 -16.06 9.82
N GLU A 315 -7.62 -15.09 10.47
CA GLU A 315 -6.85 -15.28 11.70
C GLU A 315 -7.61 -14.90 12.97
N GLN A 316 -8.61 -14.03 12.87
CA GLN A 316 -9.35 -13.52 14.02
C GLN A 316 -10.74 -14.16 14.14
N LYS A 317 -11.37 -13.93 15.26
CA LYS A 317 -12.79 -14.28 15.52
C LYS A 317 -13.56 -13.00 15.81
N PRO A 318 -14.88 -12.96 15.48
CA PRO A 318 -15.72 -11.83 15.84
C PRO A 318 -15.67 -11.54 17.33
N ALA A 319 -15.56 -10.27 17.68
CA ALA A 319 -15.61 -9.84 19.06
C ALA A 319 -17.01 -10.08 19.66
N PRO A 320 -17.11 -10.39 20.96
CA PRO A 320 -18.42 -10.53 21.61
C PRO A 320 -19.22 -9.22 21.51
N ALA A 321 -20.54 -9.33 21.52
CA ALA A 321 -21.42 -8.17 21.54
C ALA A 321 -21.07 -7.22 22.68
N ARG A 322 -21.24 -5.92 22.47
CA ARG A 322 -21.10 -4.93 23.54
C ARG A 322 -22.13 -5.25 24.64
N LYS A 323 -21.67 -5.29 25.87
CA LYS A 323 -22.54 -5.44 27.04
C LYS A 323 -23.37 -4.20 27.27
#